data_c192404b6f76a08d346aba017dd60fd3
#
_entry.id   c192404b6f76a08d346aba017dd60fd3
#
_cell.length_a   1.000
_cell.length_b   1.000
_cell.length_c   1.000
_cell.angle_alpha   90.00
_cell.angle_beta   90.00
_cell.angle_gamma   90.00
#
_symmetry.space_group_name_H-M   'P 1'
#
loop_
_entity.id
_entity.type
_entity.pdbx_description
1 polymer ?
#
loop_
_entity_poly.entity_id
_entity_poly.type
_entity_poly.pdbx_seq_one_letter_code
_entity_poly.pdbx_strand_id
1 'polypeptide(L)'
;MPNARTVRADASPDMPRSMVGSSIGTAMNETTKLLDRAFFTIGGTAVTPASLVSLGIVAVATLLASWVLQRALKRVLAVAGITREGPVAIVQRLAHYSILAVGLSVGLDVLGINISTLFAAGAIFAIGLGFAMQNIAQNFMAGVILLIEHSIKPGDVLEVDGRFVRVREMGIRATIARTLDDEEIIIPNAGMVQATVKNYTLRDSIYRLRATVGVTYSSDMKLVRETLERVSRALPTRNPTREPIVLMSDFADSAVVFDVSVWIDDPWAVRRAKSELLEAIWWAFKEANITIAFPQMDVHLDDAVITAMAARGRRSERSTGAPASEP
;
A
#
# COMPACT_ATOMS: atom_id res chain seq x y z
N MET A 1 21.06 3.23 -115.98
CA MET A 1 20.47 4.53 -116.25
C MET A 1 19.27 4.78 -115.36
N PRO A 2 18.99 5.95 -114.91
CA PRO A 2 19.85 6.94 -114.17
C PRO A 2 19.33 7.37 -112.81
N ASN A 3 20.23 7.86 -111.96
CA ASN A 3 20.15 9.05 -111.10
C ASN A 3 18.85 9.50 -110.44
N ALA A 4 18.82 9.56 -109.13
CA ALA A 4 18.10 10.58 -108.45
C ALA A 4 18.87 11.02 -107.14
N ARG A 5 19.16 12.23 -107.01
CA ARG A 5 19.94 12.99 -106.05
C ARG A 5 19.31 12.95 -104.63
N THR A 6 20.20 12.83 -103.65
CA THR A 6 20.04 13.14 -102.26
C THR A 6 19.79 14.59 -101.96
N VAL A 7 18.80 14.94 -101.15
CA VAL A 7 18.70 16.25 -100.49
C VAL A 7 19.00 16.05 -99.02
N ARG A 8 20.01 16.73 -98.52
CA ARG A 8 20.45 16.84 -97.08
C ARG A 8 19.41 17.70 -96.36
N ALA A 9 18.92 17.19 -95.26
CA ALA A 9 18.20 18.00 -94.27
C ALA A 9 19.09 18.19 -93.03
N ASP A 10 19.09 19.40 -92.61
CA ASP A 10 19.98 20.15 -91.71
C ASP A 10 20.02 19.63 -90.30
N ALA A 11 21.16 19.73 -89.64
CA ALA A 11 21.44 19.31 -88.30
C ALA A 11 20.95 20.30 -87.26
N SER A 12 20.19 19.82 -86.28
CA SER A 12 19.92 20.56 -85.01
C SER A 12 21.15 20.40 -84.11
N PRO A 13 21.58 21.51 -83.44
CA PRO A 13 22.70 21.36 -82.47
C PRO A 13 22.30 20.66 -81.23
N ASP A 14 22.89 19.50 -80.98
CA ASP A 14 22.89 18.79 -79.69
C ASP A 14 23.54 19.64 -78.61
N MET A 15 22.77 20.19 -77.67
CA MET A 15 23.29 20.72 -76.40
C MET A 15 23.78 19.61 -75.54
N PRO A 16 25.05 19.60 -75.03
CA PRO A 16 25.60 18.53 -74.24
C PRO A 16 24.96 18.52 -72.85
N ARG A 17 24.17 17.46 -72.55
CA ARG A 17 23.57 17.16 -71.24
C ARG A 17 24.61 16.99 -70.12
N SER A 18 25.91 17.02 -70.43
CA SER A 18 27.00 16.86 -69.44
C SER A 18 27.36 18.11 -68.65
N MET A 19 26.95 19.32 -69.09
CA MET A 19 27.34 20.57 -68.40
C MET A 19 26.42 20.89 -67.21
N VAL A 20 25.15 20.42 -67.15
CA VAL A 20 24.25 20.71 -66.02
C VAL A 20 24.54 19.78 -64.83
N GLY A 21 25.00 18.57 -65.05
CA GLY A 21 25.40 17.64 -63.98
C GLY A 21 26.71 18.02 -63.29
N SER A 22 27.66 18.60 -64.05
CA SER A 22 28.97 19.02 -63.51
C SER A 22 28.88 20.29 -62.65
N SER A 23 28.02 21.23 -62.99
CA SER A 23 27.84 22.48 -62.22
C SER A 23 27.11 22.28 -60.89
N ILE A 24 26.14 21.34 -60.84
CA ILE A 24 25.46 20.96 -59.57
C ILE A 24 26.40 20.19 -58.66
N GLY A 25 27.19 19.24 -59.17
CA GLY A 25 28.18 18.50 -58.42
C GLY A 25 29.32 19.37 -57.88
N THR A 26 29.77 20.38 -58.65
CA THR A 26 30.80 21.34 -58.21
C THR A 26 30.27 22.30 -57.14
N ALA A 27 29.06 22.82 -57.32
CA ALA A 27 28.37 23.67 -56.32
C ALA A 27 28.09 22.93 -55.02
N MET A 28 27.65 21.66 -55.08
CA MET A 28 27.51 20.81 -53.87
C MET A 28 28.85 20.55 -53.18
N ASN A 29 29.92 20.33 -53.90
CA ASN A 29 31.25 20.08 -53.35
C ASN A 29 31.90 21.36 -52.77
N GLU A 30 31.61 22.53 -53.30
CA GLU A 30 32.05 23.81 -52.72
C GLU A 30 31.22 24.15 -51.45
N THR A 31 29.92 23.90 -51.44
CA THR A 31 29.09 24.12 -50.25
C THR A 31 29.45 23.17 -49.11
N THR A 32 29.79 21.90 -49.38
CA THR A 32 30.30 20.98 -48.36
C THR A 32 31.67 21.40 -47.82
N LYS A 33 32.58 21.87 -48.65
CA LYS A 33 33.88 22.41 -48.22
C LYS A 33 33.74 23.70 -47.37
N LEU A 34 32.77 24.54 -47.63
CA LEU A 34 32.49 25.74 -46.83
C LEU A 34 31.86 25.35 -45.47
N LEU A 35 31.03 24.31 -45.43
CA LEU A 35 30.40 23.81 -44.20
C LEU A 35 31.38 23.07 -43.28
N ASP A 36 32.46 22.49 -43.82
CA ASP A 36 33.50 21.78 -43.07
C ASP A 36 34.66 22.66 -42.61
N ARG A 37 34.67 23.96 -42.95
CA ARG A 37 35.73 24.87 -42.57
C ARG A 37 35.68 25.20 -41.08
N ALA A 38 36.66 24.75 -40.31
CA ALA A 38 36.74 25.03 -38.88
C ALA A 38 36.88 26.53 -38.61
N PHE A 39 35.99 27.13 -37.81
CA PHE A 39 36.12 28.50 -37.32
C PHE A 39 37.05 28.58 -36.11
N PHE A 40 36.92 27.65 -35.19
CA PHE A 40 37.74 27.51 -33.97
C PHE A 40 37.63 26.11 -33.43
N THR A 41 38.47 25.75 -32.48
CA THR A 41 38.45 24.43 -31.81
C THR A 41 38.07 24.59 -30.36
N ILE A 42 37.10 23.79 -29.88
CA ILE A 42 36.73 23.64 -28.47
C ILE A 42 37.01 22.22 -28.03
N GLY A 43 37.80 22.04 -26.96
CA GLY A 43 38.08 20.73 -26.41
C GLY A 43 38.74 19.73 -27.39
N GLY A 44 39.47 20.24 -28.42
CA GLY A 44 40.10 19.42 -29.45
C GLY A 44 39.20 19.09 -30.66
N THR A 45 37.93 19.52 -30.66
CA THR A 45 36.99 19.32 -31.77
C THR A 45 36.82 20.63 -32.56
N ALA A 46 36.88 20.56 -33.90
CA ALA A 46 36.68 21.72 -34.77
C ALA A 46 35.20 22.10 -34.83
N VAL A 47 34.88 23.32 -34.45
CA VAL A 47 33.53 23.88 -34.61
C VAL A 47 33.39 24.38 -36.06
N THR A 48 32.48 23.71 -36.77
CA THR A 48 32.18 23.99 -38.19
C THR A 48 30.82 24.68 -38.32
N PRO A 49 30.51 25.34 -39.44
CA PRO A 49 29.16 25.81 -39.72
C PRO A 49 28.10 24.71 -39.61
N ALA A 50 28.45 23.49 -39.98
CA ALA A 50 27.56 22.34 -39.89
C ALA A 50 27.21 22.00 -38.41
N SER A 51 28.18 22.08 -37.48
CA SER A 51 27.92 21.87 -36.06
C SER A 51 27.04 22.99 -35.45
N LEU A 52 27.17 24.23 -35.93
CA LEU A 52 26.30 25.34 -35.52
C LEU A 52 24.84 25.14 -35.99
N VAL A 53 24.66 24.67 -37.24
CA VAL A 53 23.33 24.35 -37.76
C VAL A 53 22.71 23.20 -36.96
N SER A 54 23.49 22.13 -36.69
CA SER A 54 23.05 21.03 -35.88
C SER A 54 22.66 21.45 -34.45
N LEU A 55 23.43 22.35 -33.83
CA LEU A 55 23.10 22.94 -32.54
C LEU A 55 21.77 23.71 -32.58
N GLY A 56 21.56 24.51 -33.66
CA GLY A 56 20.29 25.23 -33.89
C GLY A 56 19.10 24.24 -33.98
N ILE A 57 19.28 23.15 -34.73
CA ILE A 57 18.24 22.09 -34.84
C ILE A 57 17.96 21.46 -33.49
N VAL A 58 18.98 21.11 -32.71
CA VAL A 58 18.85 20.53 -31.37
C VAL A 58 18.12 21.51 -30.44
N ALA A 59 18.48 22.79 -30.47
CA ALA A 59 17.83 23.83 -29.66
C ALA A 59 16.33 23.94 -29.99
N VAL A 60 15.99 24.03 -31.29
CA VAL A 60 14.59 24.10 -31.74
C VAL A 60 13.83 22.82 -31.36
N ALA A 61 14.41 21.64 -31.58
CA ALA A 61 13.80 20.35 -31.22
C ALA A 61 13.56 20.26 -29.72
N THR A 62 14.51 20.72 -28.88
CA THR A 62 14.39 20.75 -27.42
C THR A 62 13.24 21.64 -26.96
N LEU A 63 13.13 22.85 -27.53
CA LEU A 63 12.05 23.79 -27.20
C LEU A 63 10.68 23.27 -27.66
N LEU A 64 10.59 22.64 -28.83
CA LEU A 64 9.38 22.00 -29.32
C LEU A 64 8.98 20.83 -28.45
N ALA A 65 9.91 19.94 -28.11
CA ALA A 65 9.67 18.81 -27.21
C ALA A 65 9.16 19.28 -25.84
N SER A 66 9.78 20.32 -25.28
CA SER A 66 9.33 20.93 -24.03
C SER A 66 7.91 21.50 -24.13
N TRP A 67 7.61 22.23 -25.21
CA TRP A 67 6.29 22.80 -25.44
C TRP A 67 5.21 21.70 -25.58
N VAL A 68 5.48 20.64 -26.36
CA VAL A 68 4.58 19.52 -26.56
C VAL A 68 4.31 18.81 -25.22
N LEU A 69 5.39 18.49 -24.45
CA LEU A 69 5.25 17.82 -23.18
C LEU A 69 4.46 18.64 -22.15
N GLN A 70 4.73 19.95 -22.04
CA GLN A 70 3.97 20.83 -21.15
C GLN A 70 2.48 20.87 -21.52
N ARG A 71 2.17 20.89 -22.83
CA ARG A 71 0.79 20.87 -23.32
C ARG A 71 0.10 19.53 -23.05
N ALA A 72 0.83 18.43 -23.21
CA ALA A 72 0.33 17.07 -22.88
C ALA A 72 0.09 16.93 -21.39
N LEU A 73 1.04 17.34 -20.53
CA LEU A 73 0.90 17.31 -19.08
C LEU A 73 -0.30 18.12 -18.59
N LYS A 74 -0.52 19.33 -19.14
CA LYS A 74 -1.72 20.12 -18.81
C LYS A 74 -3.00 19.37 -19.09
N ARG A 75 -3.10 18.69 -20.24
CA ARG A 75 -4.30 17.91 -20.60
C ARG A 75 -4.51 16.72 -19.70
N VAL A 76 -3.45 15.94 -19.45
CA VAL A 76 -3.53 14.73 -18.59
C VAL A 76 -3.92 15.11 -17.16
N LEU A 77 -3.30 16.12 -16.58
CA LEU A 77 -3.59 16.58 -15.22
C LEU A 77 -5.01 17.15 -15.09
N ALA A 78 -5.50 17.86 -16.12
CA ALA A 78 -6.87 18.35 -16.15
C ALA A 78 -7.90 17.21 -16.20
N VAL A 79 -7.66 16.17 -17.00
CA VAL A 79 -8.51 14.96 -17.07
C VAL A 79 -8.50 14.19 -15.76
N ALA A 80 -7.35 14.15 -15.06
CA ALA A 80 -7.20 13.54 -13.74
C ALA A 80 -7.84 14.35 -12.58
N GLY A 81 -8.51 15.48 -12.88
CA GLY A 81 -9.16 16.31 -11.87
C GLY A 81 -8.19 17.11 -10.98
N ILE A 82 -6.89 17.12 -11.30
CA ILE A 82 -5.87 17.88 -10.56
C ILE A 82 -5.86 19.32 -11.09
N THR A 83 -6.78 20.13 -10.58
CA THR A 83 -6.96 21.53 -11.00
C THR A 83 -6.21 22.55 -10.14
N ARG A 84 -5.59 22.10 -9.03
CA ARG A 84 -4.80 23.00 -8.16
C ARG A 84 -3.56 23.49 -8.89
N GLU A 85 -3.43 24.79 -9.05
CA GLU A 85 -2.36 25.43 -9.82
C GLU A 85 -0.94 25.11 -9.29
N GLY A 86 -0.75 25.03 -7.98
CA GLY A 86 0.55 24.81 -7.36
C GLY A 86 1.24 23.49 -7.76
N PRO A 87 0.64 22.31 -7.52
CA PRO A 87 1.24 21.02 -7.89
C PRO A 87 1.47 20.86 -9.40
N VAL A 88 0.54 21.36 -10.22
CA VAL A 88 0.64 21.32 -11.69
C VAL A 88 1.84 22.13 -12.18
N ALA A 89 2.05 23.34 -11.63
CA ALA A 89 3.16 24.19 -12.00
C ALA A 89 4.53 23.56 -11.64
N ILE A 90 4.63 22.88 -10.49
CA ILE A 90 5.87 22.21 -10.07
C ILE A 90 6.23 21.10 -11.07
N VAL A 91 5.27 20.22 -11.39
CA VAL A 91 5.50 19.11 -12.34
C VAL A 91 5.91 19.64 -13.72
N GLN A 92 5.26 20.71 -14.19
CA GLN A 92 5.60 21.32 -15.48
C GLN A 92 6.99 21.95 -15.49
N ARG A 93 7.39 22.64 -14.41
CA ARG A 93 8.74 23.22 -14.29
C ARG A 93 9.80 22.12 -14.26
N LEU A 94 9.58 21.07 -13.48
CA LEU A 94 10.50 19.93 -13.41
C LEU A 94 10.68 19.27 -14.78
N ALA A 95 9.59 18.97 -15.47
CA ALA A 95 9.61 18.42 -16.83
C ALA A 95 10.33 19.35 -17.82
N HIS A 96 10.09 20.66 -17.76
CA HIS A 96 10.75 21.64 -18.59
C HIS A 96 12.27 21.65 -18.40
N TYR A 97 12.72 21.77 -17.14
CA TYR A 97 14.15 21.79 -16.83
C TYR A 97 14.84 20.47 -17.17
N SER A 98 14.16 19.33 -17.00
CA SER A 98 14.71 18.02 -17.41
C SER A 98 14.95 17.95 -18.92
N ILE A 99 13.99 18.40 -19.74
CA ILE A 99 14.17 18.45 -21.20
C ILE A 99 15.27 19.43 -21.59
N LEU A 100 15.33 20.61 -20.96
CA LEU A 100 16.41 21.57 -21.24
C LEU A 100 17.78 20.99 -20.87
N ALA A 101 17.91 20.27 -19.75
CA ALA A 101 19.16 19.61 -19.36
C ALA A 101 19.60 18.57 -20.39
N VAL A 102 18.67 17.74 -20.88
CA VAL A 102 18.95 16.76 -21.95
C VAL A 102 19.31 17.46 -23.24
N GLY A 103 18.57 18.49 -23.67
CA GLY A 103 18.86 19.25 -24.88
C GLY A 103 20.21 19.96 -24.83
N LEU A 104 20.55 20.55 -23.67
CA LEU A 104 21.87 21.16 -23.44
C LEU A 104 22.99 20.11 -23.53
N SER A 105 22.78 18.92 -22.94
CA SER A 105 23.75 17.81 -22.99
C SER A 105 24.02 17.38 -24.44
N VAL A 106 22.96 17.19 -25.24
CA VAL A 106 23.07 16.87 -26.68
C VAL A 106 23.75 18.01 -27.46
N GLY A 107 23.41 19.25 -27.13
CA GLY A 107 24.03 20.44 -27.76
C GLY A 107 25.53 20.53 -27.47
N LEU A 108 25.98 20.22 -26.25
CA LEU A 108 27.40 20.17 -25.87
C LEU A 108 28.14 19.04 -26.59
N ASP A 109 27.53 17.89 -26.76
CA ASP A 109 28.07 16.75 -27.48
C ASP A 109 28.27 17.08 -28.97
N VAL A 110 27.32 17.75 -29.61
CA VAL A 110 27.41 18.28 -31.00
C VAL A 110 28.59 19.26 -31.18
N LEU A 111 28.91 20.02 -30.13
CA LEU A 111 30.07 20.89 -30.12
C LEU A 111 31.38 20.18 -29.81
N GLY A 112 31.35 18.83 -29.61
CA GLY A 112 32.53 18.03 -29.30
C GLY A 112 33.01 18.13 -27.85
N ILE A 113 32.19 18.70 -26.96
CA ILE A 113 32.49 18.77 -25.54
C ILE A 113 32.17 17.42 -24.92
N ASN A 114 33.16 16.72 -24.42
CA ASN A 114 32.96 15.41 -23.77
C ASN A 114 32.25 15.56 -22.43
N ILE A 115 30.99 15.18 -22.40
CA ILE A 115 30.13 15.21 -21.20
C ILE A 115 30.03 13.88 -20.47
N SER A 116 30.83 12.89 -20.86
CA SER A 116 30.80 11.52 -20.26
C SER A 116 30.98 11.54 -18.75
N THR A 117 31.88 12.40 -18.24
CA THR A 117 32.10 12.57 -16.81
C THR A 117 30.85 13.13 -16.10
N LEU A 118 30.15 14.08 -16.75
CA LEU A 118 28.92 14.66 -16.24
C LEU A 118 27.79 13.62 -16.22
N PHE A 119 27.70 12.77 -17.27
CA PHE A 119 26.74 11.66 -17.29
C PHE A 119 27.04 10.63 -16.20
N ALA A 120 28.33 10.28 -15.97
CA ALA A 120 28.72 9.36 -14.90
C ALA A 120 28.31 9.91 -13.51
N ALA A 121 28.59 11.18 -13.24
CA ALA A 121 28.15 11.84 -12.00
C ALA A 121 26.62 11.91 -11.89
N GLY A 122 25.93 12.21 -13.00
CA GLY A 122 24.46 12.22 -13.08
C GLY A 122 23.84 10.84 -12.81
N ALA A 123 24.49 9.77 -13.28
CA ALA A 123 24.03 8.39 -13.03
C ALA A 123 24.09 8.05 -11.52
N ILE A 124 25.18 8.42 -10.83
CA ILE A 124 25.30 8.23 -9.38
C ILE A 124 24.23 9.00 -8.65
N PHE A 125 23.99 10.26 -9.06
CA PHE A 125 22.92 11.08 -8.47
C PHE A 125 21.53 10.47 -8.71
N ALA A 126 21.27 9.95 -9.93
CA ALA A 126 20.00 9.31 -10.28
C ALA A 126 19.74 8.04 -9.44
N ILE A 127 20.78 7.25 -9.16
CA ILE A 127 20.68 6.08 -8.26
C ILE A 127 20.30 6.53 -6.85
N GLY A 128 20.97 7.56 -6.31
CA GLY A 128 20.64 8.12 -5.00
C GLY A 128 19.20 8.64 -4.93
N LEU A 129 18.76 9.33 -5.96
CA LEU A 129 17.38 9.82 -6.08
C LEU A 129 16.38 8.65 -6.17
N GLY A 130 16.73 7.58 -6.90
CA GLY A 130 15.93 6.36 -7.00
C GLY A 130 15.69 5.72 -5.62
N PHE A 131 16.73 5.59 -4.80
CA PHE A 131 16.58 5.10 -3.42
C PHE A 131 15.73 6.05 -2.56
N ALA A 132 15.89 7.36 -2.69
CA ALA A 132 15.06 8.33 -1.98
C ALA A 132 13.57 8.25 -2.36
N MET A 133 13.26 7.91 -3.61
CA MET A 133 11.90 7.79 -4.15
C MET A 133 11.29 6.40 -3.97
N GLN A 134 12.07 5.40 -3.52
CA GLN A 134 11.67 3.99 -3.46
C GLN A 134 10.35 3.78 -2.72
N ASN A 135 10.21 4.35 -1.52
CA ASN A 135 9.00 4.20 -0.70
C ASN A 135 7.75 4.78 -1.38
N ILE A 136 7.90 5.88 -2.11
CA ILE A 136 6.79 6.49 -2.84
C ILE A 136 6.34 5.57 -3.97
N ALA A 137 7.30 5.04 -4.73
CA ALA A 137 7.03 4.11 -5.83
C ALA A 137 6.39 2.80 -5.33
N GLN A 138 6.87 2.23 -4.22
CA GLN A 138 6.30 1.03 -3.61
C GLN A 138 4.83 1.24 -3.21
N ASN A 139 4.51 2.33 -2.53
CA ASN A 139 3.14 2.64 -2.13
C ASN A 139 2.21 2.88 -3.33
N PHE A 140 2.71 3.54 -4.36
CA PHE A 140 1.97 3.76 -5.59
C PHE A 140 1.66 2.43 -6.30
N MET A 141 2.68 1.59 -6.50
CA MET A 141 2.51 0.28 -7.15
C MET A 141 1.59 -0.64 -6.35
N ALA A 142 1.72 -0.65 -5.02
CA ALA A 142 0.81 -1.38 -4.14
C ALA A 142 -0.64 -0.91 -4.29
N GLY A 143 -0.88 0.40 -4.36
CA GLY A 143 -2.21 0.96 -4.61
C GLY A 143 -2.80 0.50 -5.95
N VAL A 144 -2.00 0.48 -7.01
CA VAL A 144 -2.42 -0.03 -8.33
C VAL A 144 -2.76 -1.53 -8.26
N ILE A 145 -1.93 -2.35 -7.59
CA ILE A 145 -2.17 -3.79 -7.42
C ILE A 145 -3.48 -4.03 -6.67
N LEU A 146 -3.70 -3.37 -5.53
CA LEU A 146 -4.92 -3.50 -4.74
C LEU A 146 -6.18 -3.15 -5.54
N LEU A 147 -6.10 -2.11 -6.39
CA LEU A 147 -7.21 -1.69 -7.26
C LEU A 147 -7.50 -2.69 -8.38
N ILE A 148 -6.48 -3.33 -8.95
CA ILE A 148 -6.62 -4.31 -10.04
C ILE A 148 -7.12 -5.65 -9.49
N GLU A 149 -6.53 -6.13 -8.41
CA GLU A 149 -6.87 -7.44 -7.82
C GLU A 149 -8.19 -7.43 -7.05
N HIS A 150 -8.66 -6.25 -6.62
CA HIS A 150 -9.85 -6.10 -5.79
C HIS A 150 -9.81 -6.95 -4.51
N SER A 151 -8.61 -7.23 -4.01
CA SER A 151 -8.38 -7.99 -2.77
C SER A 151 -8.84 -7.23 -1.52
N ILE A 152 -8.89 -5.90 -1.61
CA ILE A 152 -9.43 -4.99 -0.60
C ILE A 152 -10.29 -3.95 -1.31
N LYS A 153 -11.47 -3.63 -0.74
CA LYS A 153 -12.43 -2.67 -1.31
C LYS A 153 -12.93 -1.69 -0.24
N PRO A 154 -13.39 -0.49 -0.62
CA PRO A 154 -14.14 0.36 0.29
C PRO A 154 -15.35 -0.38 0.88
N GLY A 155 -15.52 -0.28 2.19
CA GLY A 155 -16.52 -1.00 2.97
C GLY A 155 -16.02 -2.29 3.62
N ASP A 156 -14.92 -2.88 3.17
CA ASP A 156 -14.35 -4.09 3.76
C ASP A 156 -13.95 -3.88 5.22
N VAL A 157 -14.15 -4.93 6.01
CA VAL A 157 -13.68 -5.03 7.39
C VAL A 157 -12.41 -5.86 7.44
N LEU A 158 -11.33 -5.23 7.86
CA LEU A 158 -10.00 -5.80 7.91
C LEU A 158 -9.49 -5.86 9.35
N GLU A 159 -8.52 -6.74 9.59
CA GLU A 159 -7.64 -6.65 10.75
C GLU A 159 -6.23 -6.30 10.25
N VAL A 160 -5.77 -5.13 10.66
CA VAL A 160 -4.45 -4.58 10.36
C VAL A 160 -3.77 -4.25 11.68
N ASP A 161 -2.57 -4.78 11.90
CA ASP A 161 -1.81 -4.60 13.15
C ASP A 161 -2.63 -4.91 14.43
N GLY A 162 -3.47 -5.97 14.37
CA GLY A 162 -4.32 -6.40 15.48
C GLY A 162 -5.55 -5.51 15.74
N ARG A 163 -5.81 -4.52 14.89
CA ARG A 163 -6.97 -3.63 14.99
C ARG A 163 -8.00 -3.95 13.93
N PHE A 164 -9.27 -3.99 14.33
CA PHE A 164 -10.38 -4.03 13.39
C PHE A 164 -10.57 -2.65 12.77
N VAL A 165 -10.60 -2.60 11.44
CA VAL A 165 -10.78 -1.37 10.67
C VAL A 165 -11.76 -1.59 9.53
N ARG A 166 -12.55 -0.58 9.21
CA ARG A 166 -13.40 -0.56 8.02
C ARG A 166 -12.80 0.41 7.00
N VAL A 167 -12.52 -0.10 5.80
CA VAL A 167 -11.99 0.70 4.69
C VAL A 167 -13.02 1.77 4.30
N ARG A 168 -12.60 3.04 4.29
CA ARG A 168 -13.42 4.18 3.85
C ARG A 168 -13.12 4.54 2.41
N GLU A 169 -11.85 4.78 2.12
CA GLU A 169 -11.39 5.25 0.83
C GLU A 169 -10.02 4.67 0.51
N MET A 170 -9.82 4.29 -0.74
CA MET A 170 -8.53 3.82 -1.24
C MET A 170 -7.91 4.91 -2.11
N GLY A 171 -6.85 5.53 -1.59
CA GLY A 171 -6.06 6.50 -2.32
C GLY A 171 -4.90 5.86 -3.08
N ILE A 172 -4.21 6.68 -3.87
CA ILE A 172 -3.13 6.23 -4.77
C ILE A 172 -1.90 5.67 -4.01
N ARG A 173 -1.62 6.17 -2.79
CA ARG A 173 -0.47 5.76 -1.96
C ARG A 173 -0.85 5.23 -0.58
N ALA A 174 -2.06 5.50 -0.14
CA ALA A 174 -2.52 5.13 1.19
C ALA A 174 -4.04 4.93 1.16
N THR A 175 -4.51 4.03 2.02
CA THR A 175 -5.93 3.74 2.26
C THR A 175 -6.35 4.40 3.57
N ILE A 176 -7.50 5.06 3.57
CA ILE A 176 -8.12 5.63 4.76
C ILE A 176 -9.11 4.59 5.31
N ALA A 177 -8.97 4.26 6.58
CA ALA A 177 -9.83 3.32 7.26
C ALA A 177 -10.29 3.89 8.62
N ARG A 178 -11.42 3.40 9.12
CA ARG A 178 -12.00 3.78 10.40
C ARG A 178 -11.91 2.60 11.37
N THR A 179 -11.47 2.85 12.61
CA THR A 179 -11.42 1.85 13.68
C THR A 179 -12.78 1.67 14.35
N LEU A 180 -12.91 0.63 15.22
CA LEU A 180 -14.10 0.45 16.07
C LEU A 180 -14.30 1.56 17.12
N ASP A 181 -13.27 2.36 17.37
CA ASP A 181 -13.31 3.50 18.30
C ASP A 181 -13.54 4.83 17.57
N ASP A 182 -13.99 4.75 16.31
CA ASP A 182 -14.29 5.89 15.42
C ASP A 182 -13.08 6.76 15.02
N GLU A 183 -11.86 6.26 15.21
CA GLU A 183 -10.64 6.90 14.74
C GLU A 183 -10.44 6.68 13.25
N GLU A 184 -10.03 7.72 12.52
CA GLU A 184 -9.57 7.57 11.14
C GLU A 184 -8.07 7.32 11.12
N ILE A 185 -7.68 6.23 10.46
CA ILE A 185 -6.27 5.86 10.29
C ILE A 185 -5.89 5.86 8.82
N ILE A 186 -4.65 6.23 8.55
CA ILE A 186 -4.08 6.25 7.22
C ILE A 186 -3.07 5.10 7.13
N ILE A 187 -3.38 4.12 6.30
CA ILE A 187 -2.57 2.91 6.12
C ILE A 187 -1.83 3.02 4.79
N PRO A 188 -0.49 3.02 4.78
CA PRO A 188 0.28 2.97 3.54
C PRO A 188 -0.05 1.71 2.73
N ASN A 189 -0.32 1.85 1.43
CA ASN A 189 -0.73 0.72 0.59
C ASN A 189 0.31 -0.40 0.55
N ALA A 190 1.60 -0.06 0.57
CA ALA A 190 2.69 -1.03 0.60
C ALA A 190 2.61 -1.93 1.84
N GLY A 191 2.21 -1.41 3.00
CA GLY A 191 2.01 -2.18 4.22
C GLY A 191 0.94 -3.26 4.05
N MET A 192 -0.17 -2.94 3.37
CA MET A 192 -1.27 -3.89 3.15
C MET A 192 -0.93 -4.99 2.13
N VAL A 193 -0.03 -4.72 1.18
CA VAL A 193 0.41 -5.71 0.18
C VAL A 193 1.55 -6.59 0.72
N GLN A 194 2.42 -6.04 1.57
CA GLN A 194 3.60 -6.75 2.09
C GLN A 194 3.35 -7.53 3.38
N ALA A 195 2.32 -7.15 4.15
CA ALA A 195 1.95 -7.82 5.40
C ALA A 195 0.77 -8.78 5.22
N THR A 196 0.61 -9.69 6.18
CA THR A 196 -0.60 -10.51 6.25
C THR A 196 -1.75 -9.66 6.78
N VAL A 197 -2.73 -9.39 5.94
CA VAL A 197 -3.98 -8.69 6.31
C VAL A 197 -5.11 -9.72 6.32
N LYS A 198 -5.90 -9.75 7.41
CA LYS A 198 -7.12 -10.56 7.45
C LYS A 198 -8.26 -9.71 6.90
N ASN A 199 -8.90 -10.17 5.82
CA ASN A 199 -10.10 -9.56 5.29
C ASN A 199 -11.31 -10.43 5.68
N TYR A 200 -12.17 -9.90 6.53
CA TYR A 200 -13.34 -10.60 7.05
C TYR A 200 -14.58 -10.50 6.15
N THR A 201 -14.48 -9.72 5.07
CA THR A 201 -15.58 -9.48 4.13
C THR A 201 -15.22 -9.80 2.68
N LEU A 202 -14.06 -10.43 2.44
CA LEU A 202 -13.52 -10.67 1.09
C LEU A 202 -14.48 -11.49 0.21
N ARG A 203 -15.08 -12.56 0.77
CA ARG A 203 -16.01 -13.48 0.05
C ARG A 203 -17.43 -13.37 0.57
N ASP A 204 -17.57 -13.37 1.89
CA ASP A 204 -18.82 -13.20 2.60
C ASP A 204 -18.55 -12.37 3.87
N SER A 205 -19.58 -11.97 4.58
CA SER A 205 -19.47 -11.20 5.82
C SER A 205 -19.63 -12.09 7.07
N ILE A 206 -19.64 -13.42 6.92
CA ILE A 206 -19.85 -14.33 8.04
C ILE A 206 -18.59 -14.41 8.90
N TYR A 207 -18.69 -13.93 10.12
CA TYR A 207 -17.60 -13.89 11.09
C TYR A 207 -17.82 -14.88 12.23
N ARG A 208 -16.78 -15.66 12.57
CA ARG A 208 -16.80 -16.56 13.73
C ARG A 208 -16.39 -15.82 15.00
N LEU A 209 -17.37 -15.40 15.78
CA LEU A 209 -17.18 -14.88 17.11
C LEU A 209 -16.83 -15.99 18.10
N ARG A 210 -15.81 -15.80 18.93
CA ARG A 210 -15.42 -16.72 20.00
C ARG A 210 -15.48 -16.03 21.36
N ALA A 211 -16.09 -16.68 22.33
CA ALA A 211 -16.07 -16.32 23.74
C ALA A 211 -15.54 -17.49 24.56
N THR A 212 -14.68 -17.23 25.53
CA THR A 212 -14.13 -18.22 26.46
C THR A 212 -14.72 -17.99 27.83
N VAL A 213 -15.21 -19.03 28.45
CA VAL A 213 -15.80 -19.00 29.80
C VAL A 213 -15.22 -20.13 30.66
N GLY A 214 -14.94 -19.83 31.94
CA GLY A 214 -14.43 -20.79 32.91
C GLY A 214 -15.47 -21.10 34.00
N VAL A 215 -15.67 -22.38 34.30
CA VAL A 215 -16.54 -22.84 35.38
C VAL A 215 -15.72 -23.60 36.41
N THR A 216 -16.24 -23.71 37.67
CA THR A 216 -15.56 -24.44 38.72
C THR A 216 -15.54 -25.95 38.44
N TYR A 217 -14.53 -26.65 38.94
CA TYR A 217 -14.38 -28.11 38.81
C TYR A 217 -15.54 -28.90 39.42
N SER A 218 -16.25 -28.30 40.37
CA SER A 218 -17.45 -28.91 41.01
C SER A 218 -18.72 -28.82 40.17
N SER A 219 -18.70 -28.09 39.05
CA SER A 219 -19.86 -27.95 38.17
C SER A 219 -20.13 -29.23 37.38
N ASP A 220 -21.42 -29.50 37.08
CA ASP A 220 -21.80 -30.55 36.14
C ASP A 220 -21.48 -30.10 34.70
N MET A 221 -20.43 -30.69 34.12
CA MET A 221 -19.93 -30.32 32.78
C MET A 221 -20.93 -30.62 31.67
N LYS A 222 -21.86 -31.57 31.87
CA LYS A 222 -22.93 -31.85 30.93
C LYS A 222 -23.96 -30.71 30.93
N LEU A 223 -24.40 -30.30 32.11
CA LEU A 223 -25.31 -29.17 32.28
C LEU A 223 -24.70 -27.85 31.74
N VAL A 224 -23.40 -27.62 31.99
CA VAL A 224 -22.66 -26.46 31.45
C VAL A 224 -22.73 -26.46 29.94
N ARG A 225 -22.40 -27.57 29.28
CA ARG A 225 -22.43 -27.70 27.82
C ARG A 225 -23.83 -27.46 27.27
N GLU A 226 -24.84 -28.10 27.78
CA GLU A 226 -26.24 -27.97 27.36
C GLU A 226 -26.73 -26.52 27.50
N THR A 227 -26.36 -25.87 28.60
CA THR A 227 -26.69 -24.45 28.84
C THR A 227 -26.01 -23.52 27.83
N LEU A 228 -24.71 -23.72 27.59
CA LEU A 228 -23.97 -22.92 26.60
C LEU A 228 -24.50 -23.10 25.17
N GLU A 229 -24.84 -24.34 24.78
CA GLU A 229 -25.43 -24.61 23.48
C GLU A 229 -26.81 -23.97 23.32
N ARG A 230 -27.67 -24.07 24.36
CA ARG A 230 -28.98 -23.43 24.36
C ARG A 230 -28.91 -21.93 24.21
N VAL A 231 -28.05 -21.28 24.99
CA VAL A 231 -27.86 -19.81 24.96
C VAL A 231 -27.32 -19.39 23.62
N SER A 232 -26.32 -20.08 23.08
CA SER A 232 -25.70 -19.76 21.80
C SER A 232 -26.68 -19.91 20.64
N ARG A 233 -27.60 -20.89 20.67
CA ARG A 233 -28.66 -21.03 19.66
C ARG A 233 -29.71 -19.93 19.76
N ALA A 234 -29.97 -19.43 20.95
CA ALA A 234 -30.97 -18.37 21.20
C ALA A 234 -30.48 -16.95 20.94
N LEU A 235 -29.16 -16.75 20.65
CA LEU A 235 -28.59 -15.43 20.44
C LEU A 235 -29.19 -14.75 19.21
N PRO A 236 -29.83 -13.56 19.34
CA PRO A 236 -30.51 -12.88 18.22
C PRO A 236 -29.57 -12.47 17.09
N THR A 237 -28.32 -12.11 17.41
CA THR A 237 -27.31 -11.66 16.45
C THR A 237 -26.60 -12.80 15.72
N ARG A 238 -26.97 -14.04 16.01
CA ARG A 238 -26.38 -15.23 15.41
C ARG A 238 -26.86 -15.42 13.97
N ASN A 239 -25.93 -15.79 13.08
CA ASN A 239 -26.29 -16.31 11.76
C ASN A 239 -27.07 -17.64 11.90
N PRO A 240 -28.30 -17.75 11.38
CA PRO A 240 -29.15 -18.94 11.56
C PRO A 240 -28.67 -20.16 10.77
N THR A 241 -27.87 -19.99 9.73
CA THR A 241 -27.40 -21.09 8.86
C THR A 241 -26.22 -21.85 9.44
N ARG A 242 -25.57 -21.34 10.49
CA ARG A 242 -24.39 -21.92 11.13
C ARG A 242 -24.72 -22.31 12.56
N GLU A 243 -24.56 -23.61 12.89
CA GLU A 243 -24.76 -24.08 14.25
C GLU A 243 -23.62 -23.61 15.16
N PRO A 244 -23.92 -23.18 16.40
CA PRO A 244 -22.91 -22.87 17.41
C PRO A 244 -22.05 -24.09 17.73
N ILE A 245 -20.80 -23.84 18.12
CA ILE A 245 -19.88 -24.90 18.56
C ILE A 245 -19.45 -24.56 19.99
N VAL A 246 -19.67 -25.50 20.89
CA VAL A 246 -19.23 -25.46 22.29
C VAL A 246 -18.21 -26.57 22.53
N LEU A 247 -16.98 -26.18 22.87
CA LEU A 247 -15.86 -27.08 23.12
C LEU A 247 -15.35 -26.86 24.55
N MET A 248 -15.12 -27.93 25.27
CA MET A 248 -14.26 -27.89 26.45
C MET A 248 -12.83 -27.80 25.94
N SER A 249 -12.14 -26.71 26.26
CA SER A 249 -10.85 -26.35 25.66
C SER A 249 -9.67 -26.62 26.58
N ASP A 250 -9.85 -26.53 27.90
CA ASP A 250 -8.73 -26.67 28.83
C ASP A 250 -9.21 -27.02 30.27
N PHE A 251 -8.31 -27.61 31.07
CA PHE A 251 -8.37 -27.74 32.51
C PHE A 251 -7.31 -26.81 33.12
N ALA A 252 -7.71 -25.54 33.32
CA ALA A 252 -6.83 -24.51 33.85
C ALA A 252 -6.69 -24.61 35.39
N ASP A 253 -5.77 -23.86 35.99
CA ASP A 253 -5.41 -23.92 37.42
C ASP A 253 -6.63 -23.86 38.38
N SER A 254 -7.65 -23.09 38.04
CA SER A 254 -8.81 -22.87 38.89
C SER A 254 -10.13 -23.02 38.14
N ALA A 255 -10.14 -23.46 36.88
CA ALA A 255 -11.33 -23.51 36.04
C ALA A 255 -11.28 -24.60 35.00
N VAL A 256 -12.46 -25.16 34.68
CA VAL A 256 -12.68 -25.89 33.43
C VAL A 256 -13.14 -24.89 32.38
N VAL A 257 -12.39 -24.79 31.29
CA VAL A 257 -12.56 -23.76 30.27
C VAL A 257 -13.35 -24.27 29.09
N PHE A 258 -14.34 -23.48 28.66
CA PHE A 258 -15.14 -23.72 27.46
C PHE A 258 -14.97 -22.62 26.46
N ASP A 259 -14.76 -22.99 25.21
CA ASP A 259 -14.81 -22.08 24.04
C ASP A 259 -16.17 -22.19 23.36
N VAL A 260 -16.87 -21.08 23.34
CA VAL A 260 -18.16 -20.91 22.66
C VAL A 260 -17.96 -20.15 21.39
N SER A 261 -18.31 -20.76 20.26
CA SER A 261 -18.21 -20.11 18.94
C SER A 261 -19.59 -19.96 18.34
N VAL A 262 -19.92 -18.73 17.92
CA VAL A 262 -21.13 -18.40 17.16
C VAL A 262 -20.73 -17.63 15.91
N TRP A 263 -21.53 -17.73 14.84
CA TRP A 263 -21.30 -16.96 13.63
C TRP A 263 -22.26 -15.78 13.59
N ILE A 264 -21.75 -14.61 13.19
CA ILE A 264 -22.51 -13.38 13.01
C ILE A 264 -22.34 -12.87 11.56
N ASP A 265 -23.30 -12.12 11.05
CA ASP A 265 -23.32 -11.66 9.67
C ASP A 265 -22.54 -10.36 9.43
N ASP A 266 -22.24 -9.61 10.48
CA ASP A 266 -21.45 -8.38 10.40
C ASP A 266 -20.23 -8.42 11.32
N PRO A 267 -19.00 -8.60 10.77
CA PRO A 267 -17.78 -8.56 11.55
C PRO A 267 -17.57 -7.25 12.33
N TRP A 268 -18.15 -6.15 11.85
CA TRP A 268 -18.06 -4.86 12.51
C TRP A 268 -18.81 -4.80 13.83
N ALA A 269 -19.85 -5.61 13.97
CA ALA A 269 -20.65 -5.73 15.20
C ALA A 269 -20.01 -6.64 16.26
N VAL A 270 -18.78 -7.16 16.04
CA VAL A 270 -18.13 -8.19 16.89
C VAL A 270 -18.09 -7.82 18.38
N ARG A 271 -17.78 -6.57 18.74
CA ARG A 271 -17.75 -6.13 20.15
C ARG A 271 -19.10 -6.25 20.81
N ARG A 272 -20.14 -5.76 20.14
CA ARG A 272 -21.51 -5.80 20.64
C ARG A 272 -22.03 -7.22 20.75
N ALA A 273 -21.89 -8.00 19.70
CA ALA A 273 -22.31 -9.41 19.68
C ALA A 273 -21.58 -10.26 20.74
N LYS A 274 -20.29 -9.97 21.01
CA LYS A 274 -19.55 -10.63 22.09
C LYS A 274 -20.09 -10.27 23.47
N SER A 275 -20.42 -9.01 23.69
CA SER A 275 -21.04 -8.56 24.95
C SER A 275 -22.39 -9.21 25.16
N GLU A 276 -23.25 -9.23 24.15
CA GLU A 276 -24.57 -9.88 24.18
C GLU A 276 -24.45 -11.38 24.49
N LEU A 277 -23.50 -12.09 23.88
CA LEU A 277 -23.25 -13.50 24.16
C LEU A 277 -22.79 -13.73 25.60
N LEU A 278 -21.82 -12.96 26.09
CA LEU A 278 -21.30 -13.08 27.45
C LEU A 278 -22.37 -12.77 28.49
N GLU A 279 -23.19 -11.77 28.25
CA GLU A 279 -24.31 -11.42 29.13
C GLU A 279 -25.38 -12.52 29.17
N ALA A 280 -25.74 -13.06 28.02
CA ALA A 280 -26.67 -14.18 27.94
C ALA A 280 -26.14 -15.45 28.67
N ILE A 281 -24.84 -15.76 28.55
CA ILE A 281 -24.18 -16.85 29.28
C ILE A 281 -24.23 -16.58 30.80
N TRP A 282 -23.94 -15.34 31.22
CA TRP A 282 -23.95 -14.97 32.63
C TRP A 282 -25.31 -15.26 33.29
N TRP A 283 -26.40 -14.78 32.68
CA TRP A 283 -27.74 -14.98 33.20
C TRP A 283 -28.16 -16.45 33.19
N ALA A 284 -27.88 -17.19 32.14
CA ALA A 284 -28.18 -18.60 32.04
C ALA A 284 -27.40 -19.47 33.07
N PHE A 285 -26.17 -19.12 33.35
CA PHE A 285 -25.38 -19.75 34.38
C PHE A 285 -25.97 -19.51 35.78
N LYS A 286 -26.43 -18.28 36.02
CA LYS A 286 -27.07 -17.90 37.27
C LYS A 286 -28.37 -18.66 37.49
N GLU A 287 -29.21 -18.80 36.47
CA GLU A 287 -30.45 -19.58 36.49
C GLU A 287 -30.20 -21.09 36.71
N ALA A 288 -29.14 -21.63 36.09
CA ALA A 288 -28.77 -23.04 36.19
C ALA A 288 -27.93 -23.36 37.45
N ASN A 289 -27.67 -22.41 38.33
CA ASN A 289 -26.74 -22.52 39.47
C ASN A 289 -25.34 -23.03 39.10
N ILE A 290 -24.85 -22.65 37.91
CA ILE A 290 -23.50 -22.91 37.47
C ILE A 290 -22.57 -21.78 37.99
N THR A 291 -21.50 -22.16 38.69
CA THR A 291 -20.57 -21.22 39.29
C THR A 291 -19.45 -20.88 38.29
N ILE A 292 -19.33 -19.59 37.94
CA ILE A 292 -18.18 -19.09 37.19
C ILE A 292 -16.94 -19.17 38.07
N ALA A 293 -15.87 -19.73 37.53
CA ALA A 293 -14.64 -19.91 38.28
C ALA A 293 -13.96 -18.55 38.58
N PHE A 294 -13.42 -18.45 39.77
CA PHE A 294 -12.53 -17.38 40.18
C PHE A 294 -11.20 -17.98 40.67
N PRO A 295 -10.11 -17.23 40.70
CA PRO A 295 -8.83 -17.76 41.15
C PRO A 295 -8.96 -18.35 42.55
N GLN A 296 -8.46 -19.59 42.74
CA GLN A 296 -8.44 -20.33 44.01
C GLN A 296 -6.99 -20.60 44.37
N MET A 297 -6.72 -20.65 45.68
CA MET A 297 -5.42 -20.99 46.22
C MET A 297 -5.58 -21.93 47.40
N ASP A 298 -4.90 -23.06 47.33
CA ASP A 298 -4.79 -23.98 48.47
C ASP A 298 -3.66 -23.50 49.40
N VAL A 299 -4.02 -23.17 50.63
CA VAL A 299 -3.04 -22.70 51.62
C VAL A 299 -2.76 -23.83 52.60
N HIS A 300 -1.58 -24.40 52.56
CA HIS A 300 -1.09 -25.35 53.52
C HIS A 300 -0.44 -24.61 54.67
N LEU A 301 -1.07 -24.74 55.88
CA LEU A 301 -0.49 -24.17 57.10
C LEU A 301 0.37 -25.20 57.79
N ASP A 302 1.50 -24.81 58.33
CA ASP A 302 2.37 -25.63 59.17
C ASP A 302 1.62 -26.04 60.47
N ASP A 303 1.80 -27.30 60.92
CA ASP A 303 1.14 -27.84 62.12
C ASP A 303 1.36 -26.96 63.36
N ALA A 304 2.50 -26.29 63.46
CA ALA A 304 2.79 -25.34 64.55
C ALA A 304 1.84 -24.12 64.53
N VAL A 305 1.48 -23.63 63.30
CA VAL A 305 0.56 -22.49 63.11
C VAL A 305 -0.87 -22.95 63.46
N ILE A 306 -1.26 -24.11 62.98
CA ILE A 306 -2.58 -24.73 63.28
C ILE A 306 -2.78 -24.88 64.77
N THR A 307 -1.76 -25.42 65.48
CA THR A 307 -1.79 -25.63 66.93
C THR A 307 -1.90 -24.31 67.67
N ALA A 308 -1.13 -23.28 67.24
CA ALA A 308 -1.16 -21.93 67.84
C ALA A 308 -2.52 -21.24 67.65
N MET A 309 -3.16 -21.38 66.46
CA MET A 309 -4.49 -20.86 66.19
C MET A 309 -5.57 -21.54 67.05
N ALA A 310 -5.55 -22.88 67.16
CA ALA A 310 -6.44 -23.63 67.99
C ALA A 310 -6.33 -23.29 69.48
N ALA A 311 -5.09 -23.04 69.98
CA ALA A 311 -4.86 -22.59 71.35
C ALA A 311 -5.43 -21.18 71.61
N ARG A 312 -5.38 -20.31 70.64
CA ARG A 312 -5.88 -18.91 70.74
C ARG A 312 -7.43 -18.92 70.75
N GLY A 313 -8.10 -19.77 69.90
CA GLY A 313 -9.57 -19.93 69.89
C GLY A 313 -10.09 -20.37 71.24
N ARG A 314 -9.48 -21.39 71.84
CA ARG A 314 -9.84 -21.89 73.19
C ARG A 314 -9.64 -20.86 74.33
N ARG A 315 -8.70 -19.95 74.21
CA ARG A 315 -8.50 -18.86 75.15
C ARG A 315 -9.58 -17.78 75.07
N SER A 316 -10.06 -17.48 73.82
CA SER A 316 -11.17 -16.55 73.61
C SER A 316 -12.47 -17.04 74.19
N GLU A 317 -12.83 -18.34 74.00
CA GLU A 317 -14.04 -18.95 74.55
C GLU A 317 -14.04 -19.00 76.09
N ARG A 318 -12.88 -19.20 76.76
CA ARG A 318 -12.77 -19.14 78.21
C ARG A 318 -12.90 -17.72 78.78
N SER A 319 -12.52 -16.72 78.01
CA SER A 319 -12.65 -15.32 78.42
C SER A 319 -14.07 -14.77 78.36
N THR A 320 -14.92 -15.36 77.51
CA THR A 320 -16.33 -14.94 77.35
C THR A 320 -17.31 -15.68 78.28
N GLY A 321 -16.84 -16.78 78.95
CA GLY A 321 -17.65 -17.65 79.82
C GLY A 321 -17.44 -17.45 81.33
N ALA A 322 -16.79 -16.40 81.76
CA ALA A 322 -16.71 -16.07 83.20
C ALA A 322 -18.03 -15.53 83.73
N PRO A 323 -18.73 -16.22 84.67
CA PRO A 323 -19.99 -15.69 85.23
C PRO A 323 -19.69 -14.39 86.00
N ALA A 324 -20.53 -13.39 85.70
CA ALA A 324 -20.61 -12.18 86.54
C ALA A 324 -20.87 -12.60 87.98
N SER A 325 -19.93 -12.38 88.87
CA SER A 325 -20.19 -12.48 90.29
C SER A 325 -21.12 -11.35 90.70
N GLU A 326 -22.35 -11.73 91.07
CA GLU A 326 -23.28 -10.85 91.75
C GLU A 326 -22.72 -10.40 93.14
N PRO A 327 -23.08 -9.21 93.63
CA PRO A 327 -22.61 -8.59 94.84
C PRO A 327 -23.19 -9.24 96.13
#